data_77c5cd5c5db424e86c45f376bcdaccbc
#
_entry.id   77c5cd5c5db424e86c45f376bcdaccbc
#
_cell.length_a   1.000
_cell.length_b   1.000
_cell.length_c   1.000
_cell.angle_alpha   90.00
_cell.angle_beta   90.00
_cell.angle_gamma   90.00
#
_symmetry.space_group_name_H-M   'P 1'
#
loop_
_entity.id
_entity.type
_entity.pdbx_description
1 polymer ?
#
loop_
_entity_poly.entity_id
_entity_poly.type
_entity_poly.pdbx_seq_one_letter_code
_entity_poly.pdbx_strand_id
1 'polypeptide(L)'
;MKLIQVQDLFEVYNSQNLALNACIINEKSSYVLINRSEKNNGIAAKIENPVGEEPFPAGLMTVALSGSVLSTFIQTKPFFTSYHVATLKPKIKLSVRQMLYYKMCIEANKFRFNYGRQANRTLRFLEIPAPEEIPSWVETIELPQQMTGKAKSNEKVELPPVSEWKVFKYTDLFEITKCNGITAREARQKPGVVPYIGSTESNNGVVLYCSEKPTYPGNTITIA
;
A
#
# COMPACT_ATOMS: atom_id res chain seq x y z
N MET A 1 21.42 6.25 18.02
CA MET A 1 20.66 6.67 16.80
C MET A 1 19.97 7.98 17.13
N LYS A 2 20.34 9.04 16.44
CA LYS A 2 19.75 10.37 16.58
C LYS A 2 18.43 10.42 15.81
N LEU A 3 17.36 10.89 16.47
CA LEU A 3 16.06 11.07 15.88
C LEU A 3 15.77 12.56 15.68
N ILE A 4 15.04 12.88 14.63
CA ILE A 4 14.54 14.22 14.30
C ILE A 4 13.06 14.12 13.97
N GLN A 5 12.34 15.23 14.00
CA GLN A 5 10.94 15.24 13.60
C GLN A 5 10.79 15.29 12.07
N VAL A 6 9.70 14.75 11.56
CA VAL A 6 9.38 14.81 10.12
C VAL A 6 9.47 16.26 9.59
N GLN A 7 8.97 17.23 10.35
CA GLN A 7 9.01 18.64 9.96
C GLN A 7 10.43 19.22 9.91
N ASP A 8 11.43 18.60 10.56
CA ASP A 8 12.81 19.07 10.52
C ASP A 8 13.45 18.76 9.17
N LEU A 9 13.11 17.60 8.58
CA LEU A 9 13.63 17.12 7.30
C LEU A 9 12.76 17.49 6.09
N PHE A 10 11.46 17.61 6.29
CA PHE A 10 10.49 17.85 5.23
C PHE A 10 9.68 19.13 5.45
N GLU A 11 9.42 19.89 4.39
CA GLU A 11 8.31 20.83 4.34
C GLU A 11 7.02 19.99 4.24
N VAL A 12 6.08 20.22 5.14
CA VAL A 12 4.84 19.46 5.21
C VAL A 12 3.68 20.34 4.73
N TYR A 13 3.18 20.05 3.55
CA TYR A 13 2.03 20.73 2.98
C TYR A 13 0.75 20.00 3.36
N ASN A 14 -0.28 20.77 3.65
CA ASN A 14 -1.63 20.25 3.88
C ASN A 14 -2.27 19.83 2.55
N SER A 15 -3.35 19.03 2.63
CA SER A 15 -4.15 18.66 1.46
C SER A 15 -4.80 19.87 0.79
N GLN A 16 -4.94 19.80 -0.54
CA GLN A 16 -5.73 20.78 -1.33
C GLN A 16 -7.24 20.56 -1.14
N ASN A 17 -7.64 19.45 -0.54
CA ASN A 17 -9.03 19.10 -0.23
C ASN A 17 -9.93 18.96 -1.46
N LEU A 18 -9.38 18.53 -2.59
CA LEU A 18 -10.17 18.27 -3.79
C LEU A 18 -11.06 17.05 -3.61
N ALA A 19 -12.33 17.19 -3.87
CA ALA A 19 -13.28 16.10 -3.87
C ALA A 19 -13.29 15.40 -5.25
N LEU A 20 -13.18 14.08 -5.29
CA LEU A 20 -13.15 13.33 -6.55
C LEU A 20 -14.37 13.59 -7.44
N ASN A 21 -15.55 13.74 -6.83
CA ASN A 21 -16.80 14.03 -7.54
C ASN A 21 -16.89 15.46 -8.11
N ALA A 22 -15.99 16.34 -7.71
CA ALA A 22 -15.86 17.69 -8.26
C ALA A 22 -14.77 17.80 -9.33
N CYS A 23 -14.04 16.71 -9.60
CA CYS A 23 -12.97 16.66 -10.60
C CYS A 23 -13.47 16.05 -11.91
N ILE A 24 -12.97 16.57 -13.03
CA ILE A 24 -13.22 15.98 -14.35
C ILE A 24 -12.22 14.81 -14.53
N ILE A 25 -12.74 13.59 -14.61
CA ILE A 25 -11.92 12.39 -14.82
C ILE A 25 -11.52 12.33 -16.30
N ASN A 26 -10.21 12.17 -16.55
CA ASN A 26 -9.67 12.04 -17.90
C ASN A 26 -8.48 11.06 -17.90
N GLU A 27 -8.69 9.87 -18.45
CA GLU A 27 -7.67 8.81 -18.49
C GLU A 27 -6.42 9.17 -19.32
N LYS A 28 -6.51 10.18 -20.20
CA LYS A 28 -5.38 10.68 -20.98
C LYS A 28 -4.58 11.77 -20.24
N SER A 29 -5.09 12.27 -19.11
CA SER A 29 -4.41 13.30 -18.34
C SER A 29 -3.07 12.81 -17.78
N SER A 30 -2.11 13.73 -17.68
CA SER A 30 -0.85 13.54 -16.98
C SER A 30 -0.97 13.75 -15.47
N TYR A 31 -2.04 14.40 -15.01
CA TYR A 31 -2.28 14.68 -13.59
C TYR A 31 -3.06 13.57 -12.92
N VAL A 32 -2.72 13.31 -11.66
CA VAL A 32 -3.41 12.32 -10.83
C VAL A 32 -3.93 12.95 -9.55
N LEU A 33 -5.10 12.48 -9.09
CA LEU A 33 -5.63 12.84 -7.77
C LEU A 33 -5.23 11.76 -6.77
N ILE A 34 -4.54 12.18 -5.71
CA ILE A 34 -4.12 11.28 -4.62
C ILE A 34 -5.14 11.35 -3.50
N ASN A 35 -5.59 10.19 -3.04
CA ASN A 35 -6.44 10.03 -1.89
C ASN A 35 -5.72 9.28 -0.74
N ARG A 36 -6.46 9.01 0.34
CA ARG A 36 -5.98 8.33 1.55
C ARG A 36 -6.02 6.79 1.47
N SER A 37 -5.93 6.22 0.27
CA SER A 37 -5.87 4.78 0.04
C SER A 37 -4.42 4.27 0.12
N GLU A 38 -4.22 3.04 0.56
CA GLU A 38 -2.95 2.33 0.44
C GLU A 38 -2.79 1.59 -0.90
N LYS A 39 -3.84 1.55 -1.72
CA LYS A 39 -3.84 0.89 -3.02
C LYS A 39 -3.41 1.86 -4.12
N ASN A 40 -2.89 1.30 -5.20
CA ASN A 40 -2.55 2.04 -6.43
C ASN A 40 -1.71 3.31 -6.18
N ASN A 41 -0.72 3.25 -5.31
CA ASN A 41 0.13 4.40 -4.95
C ASN A 41 -0.66 5.62 -4.43
N GLY A 42 -1.84 5.39 -3.84
CA GLY A 42 -2.77 6.43 -3.40
C GLY A 42 -3.58 7.08 -4.52
N ILE A 43 -3.38 6.70 -5.79
CA ILE A 43 -4.04 7.31 -6.95
C ILE A 43 -5.52 6.89 -6.99
N ALA A 44 -6.40 7.88 -6.89
CA ALA A 44 -7.84 7.69 -7.02
C ALA A 44 -8.30 7.72 -8.48
N ALA A 45 -7.79 8.66 -9.26
CA ALA A 45 -8.13 8.85 -10.67
C ALA A 45 -7.06 9.70 -11.37
N LYS A 46 -7.08 9.69 -12.70
CA LYS A 46 -6.47 10.74 -13.51
C LYS A 46 -7.50 11.82 -13.75
N ILE A 47 -7.13 13.07 -13.55
CA ILE A 47 -8.03 14.21 -13.62
C ILE A 47 -7.47 15.32 -14.51
N GLU A 48 -8.34 16.15 -15.07
CA GLU A 48 -7.91 17.40 -15.68
C GLU A 48 -7.39 18.35 -14.62
N ASN A 49 -6.63 19.37 -15.04
CA ASN A 49 -6.15 20.39 -14.12
C ASN A 49 -7.35 21.19 -13.58
N PRO A 50 -7.64 21.15 -12.27
CA PRO A 50 -8.72 21.93 -11.70
C PRO A 50 -8.43 23.42 -11.81
N VAL A 51 -9.44 24.21 -12.18
CA VAL A 51 -9.28 25.66 -12.34
C VAL A 51 -8.91 26.31 -11.00
N GLY A 52 -7.84 27.09 -11.02
CA GLY A 52 -7.36 27.83 -9.84
C GLY A 52 -6.49 27.01 -8.89
N GLU A 53 -6.18 25.78 -9.23
CA GLU A 53 -5.29 24.91 -8.43
C GLU A 53 -3.97 24.66 -9.16
N GLU A 54 -2.88 24.63 -8.39
CA GLU A 54 -1.55 24.27 -8.88
C GLU A 54 -1.18 22.86 -8.48
N PRO A 55 -0.75 22.00 -9.42
CA PRO A 55 -0.35 20.63 -9.10
C PRO A 55 0.96 20.63 -8.31
N PHE A 56 1.08 19.71 -7.37
CA PHE A 56 2.37 19.33 -6.83
C PHE A 56 3.22 18.64 -7.90
N PRO A 57 4.52 18.94 -7.98
CA PRO A 57 5.41 18.28 -8.94
C PRO A 57 5.63 16.80 -8.59
N ALA A 58 6.00 16.02 -9.59
CA ALA A 58 6.50 14.65 -9.37
C ALA A 58 7.75 14.65 -8.48
N GLY A 59 8.03 13.53 -7.83
CA GLY A 59 9.18 13.34 -6.96
C GLY A 59 8.93 13.65 -5.49
N LEU A 60 7.78 14.19 -5.12
CA LEU A 60 7.40 14.41 -3.72
C LEU A 60 6.74 13.17 -3.12
N MET A 61 6.73 13.09 -1.79
CA MET A 61 6.01 12.03 -1.06
C MET A 61 4.63 12.50 -0.63
N THR A 62 3.66 11.60 -0.68
CA THR A 62 2.33 11.80 -0.10
C THR A 62 2.12 10.86 1.07
N VAL A 63 1.44 11.33 2.11
CA VAL A 63 1.14 10.58 3.33
C VAL A 63 -0.35 10.67 3.62
N ALA A 64 -1.02 9.53 3.72
CA ALA A 64 -2.42 9.48 4.14
C ALA A 64 -2.53 9.82 5.64
N LEU A 65 -3.34 10.82 6.00
CA LEU A 65 -3.53 11.27 7.38
C LEU A 65 -4.73 10.61 8.07
N SER A 66 -5.59 9.96 7.29
CA SER A 66 -6.73 9.16 7.75
C SER A 66 -7.00 8.02 6.78
N GLY A 67 -7.96 7.15 7.05
CA GLY A 67 -8.19 5.95 6.25
C GLY A 67 -7.01 4.98 6.42
N SER A 68 -6.24 4.73 5.37
CA SER A 68 -4.98 3.96 5.47
C SER A 68 -3.86 4.84 6.04
N VAL A 69 -3.98 5.21 7.32
CA VAL A 69 -3.11 6.20 7.98
C VAL A 69 -1.63 5.84 7.84
N LEU A 70 -0.82 6.86 7.55
CA LEU A 70 0.61 6.79 7.27
C LEU A 70 1.00 5.96 6.04
N SER A 71 0.06 5.52 5.19
CA SER A 71 0.44 4.99 3.88
C SER A 71 1.14 6.10 3.08
N THR A 72 2.40 5.85 2.73
CA THR A 72 3.32 6.84 2.18
C THR A 72 3.80 6.41 0.81
N PHE A 73 3.77 7.32 -0.17
CA PHE A 73 4.17 7.03 -1.54
C PHE A 73 4.99 8.16 -2.14
N ILE A 74 5.97 7.81 -3.00
CA ILE A 74 6.67 8.76 -3.86
C ILE A 74 5.85 8.88 -5.14
N GLN A 75 5.40 10.08 -5.47
CA GLN A 75 4.58 10.32 -6.66
C GLN A 75 5.47 10.52 -7.89
N THR A 76 5.24 9.72 -8.93
CA THR A 76 6.02 9.74 -10.17
C THR A 76 5.46 10.65 -11.25
N LYS A 77 4.29 11.26 -11.00
CA LYS A 77 3.59 12.19 -11.89
C LYS A 77 3.22 13.45 -11.11
N PRO A 78 2.98 14.58 -11.78
CA PRO A 78 2.35 15.73 -11.15
C PRO A 78 0.97 15.34 -10.59
N PHE A 79 0.63 15.87 -9.42
CA PHE A 79 -0.53 15.39 -8.69
C PHE A 79 -1.25 16.50 -7.91
N PHE A 80 -2.49 16.22 -7.62
CA PHE A 80 -3.34 16.96 -6.67
C PHE A 80 -3.69 16.07 -5.50
N THR A 81 -4.11 16.67 -4.39
CA THR A 81 -4.45 15.91 -3.18
C THR A 81 -5.91 16.11 -2.77
N SER A 82 -6.57 15.00 -2.47
CA SER A 82 -7.88 14.95 -1.83
C SER A 82 -7.74 15.23 -0.32
N TYR A 83 -8.85 15.13 0.42
CA TYR A 83 -8.89 15.34 1.87
C TYR A 83 -7.96 14.42 2.64
N HIS A 84 -7.32 14.96 3.68
CA HIS A 84 -6.47 14.20 4.62
C HIS A 84 -5.27 13.49 3.95
N VAL A 85 -4.64 14.15 3.01
CA VAL A 85 -3.37 13.73 2.42
C VAL A 85 -2.35 14.85 2.61
N ALA A 86 -1.26 14.58 3.31
CA ALA A 86 -0.14 15.52 3.38
C ALA A 86 0.84 15.29 2.24
N THR A 87 1.47 16.35 1.75
CA THR A 87 2.60 16.27 0.83
C THR A 87 3.88 16.64 1.56
N LEU A 88 4.92 15.82 1.41
CA LEU A 88 6.24 16.01 2.01
C LEU A 88 7.25 16.37 0.91
N LYS A 89 7.86 17.54 1.02
CA LYS A 89 8.95 17.99 0.18
C LYS A 89 10.24 17.98 0.99
N PRO A 90 11.27 17.22 0.59
CA PRO A 90 12.55 17.24 1.31
C PRO A 90 13.17 18.63 1.34
N LYS A 91 13.66 19.05 2.50
CA LYS A 91 14.42 20.31 2.68
C LYS A 91 15.86 20.21 2.21
N ILE A 92 16.37 18.98 2.06
CA ILE A 92 17.71 18.66 1.55
C ILE A 92 17.56 17.72 0.36
N LYS A 93 18.60 17.59 -0.44
CA LYS A 93 18.62 16.64 -1.55
C LYS A 93 18.66 15.22 -1.01
N LEU A 94 17.66 14.42 -1.31
CA LEU A 94 17.59 12.99 -0.98
C LEU A 94 17.57 12.16 -2.26
N SER A 95 18.27 11.02 -2.26
CA SER A 95 18.13 10.02 -3.31
C SER A 95 16.76 9.32 -3.23
N VAL A 96 16.32 8.67 -4.31
CA VAL A 96 15.09 7.87 -4.30
C VAL A 96 15.16 6.76 -3.23
N ARG A 97 16.35 6.17 -3.04
CA ARG A 97 16.57 5.14 -2.02
C ARG A 97 16.37 5.69 -0.60
N GLN A 98 16.92 6.88 -0.33
CA GLN A 98 16.72 7.56 0.95
C GLN A 98 15.27 7.94 1.17
N MET A 99 14.57 8.40 0.14
CA MET A 99 13.13 8.68 0.24
C MET A 99 12.31 7.40 0.52
N LEU A 100 12.66 6.28 -0.10
CA LEU A 100 12.03 4.98 0.19
C LEU A 100 12.33 4.51 1.62
N TYR A 101 13.54 4.76 2.12
CA TYR A 101 13.88 4.50 3.51
C TYR A 101 13.00 5.31 4.46
N TYR A 102 12.85 6.62 4.24
CA TYR A 102 11.98 7.47 5.06
C TYR A 102 10.50 7.10 4.93
N LYS A 103 10.05 6.65 3.75
CA LYS A 103 8.73 6.05 3.60
C LYS A 103 8.55 4.90 4.59
N MET A 104 9.50 3.97 4.64
CA MET A 104 9.45 2.83 5.57
C MET A 104 9.45 3.28 7.04
N CYS A 105 10.28 4.27 7.40
CA CYS A 105 10.34 4.83 8.75
C CYS A 105 9.02 5.47 9.19
N ILE A 106 8.34 6.20 8.29
CA ILE A 106 7.02 6.79 8.55
C ILE A 106 5.99 5.68 8.72
N GLU A 107 5.94 4.72 7.80
CA GLU A 107 4.98 3.62 7.82
C GLU A 107 5.17 2.67 9.02
N ALA A 108 6.39 2.52 9.53
CA ALA A 108 6.66 1.73 10.74
C ALA A 108 5.88 2.22 11.97
N ASN A 109 5.40 3.48 11.94
CA ASN A 109 4.59 4.05 13.01
C ASN A 109 3.06 3.80 12.85
N LYS A 110 2.60 3.07 11.84
CA LYS A 110 1.17 2.79 11.60
C LYS A 110 0.47 2.19 12.83
N PHE A 111 1.16 1.36 13.60
CA PHE A 111 0.61 0.73 14.81
C PHE A 111 0.12 1.74 15.87
N ARG A 112 0.61 2.99 15.85
CA ARG A 112 0.23 4.06 16.78
C ARG A 112 -1.14 4.67 16.44
N PHE A 113 -1.68 4.37 15.26
CA PHE A 113 -2.89 5.00 14.70
C PHE A 113 -4.05 4.01 14.53
N ASN A 114 -4.11 2.99 15.34
CA ASN A 114 -5.23 2.04 15.38
C ASN A 114 -6.53 2.69 15.88
N TYR A 115 -7.67 2.09 15.60
CA TYR A 115 -9.00 2.52 16.05
C TYR A 115 -9.42 3.93 15.56
N GLY A 116 -9.17 4.24 14.29
CA GLY A 116 -9.67 5.48 13.67
C GLY A 116 -8.90 6.74 14.06
N ARG A 117 -7.75 6.62 14.72
CA ARG A 117 -6.87 7.77 15.01
C ARG A 117 -6.32 8.34 13.70
N GLN A 118 -6.28 9.66 13.62
CA GLN A 118 -5.77 10.40 12.46
C GLN A 118 -4.40 11.02 12.76
N ALA A 119 -3.56 11.14 11.74
CA ALA A 119 -2.22 11.72 11.85
C ALA A 119 -2.17 13.23 11.54
N ASN A 120 -3.30 13.91 11.36
CA ASN A 120 -3.40 15.31 10.92
C ASN A 120 -2.54 16.27 11.76
N ARG A 121 -2.48 16.08 13.08
CA ARG A 121 -1.73 16.94 13.99
C ARG A 121 -0.38 16.35 14.39
N THR A 122 -0.18 15.05 14.20
CA THR A 122 0.96 14.32 14.74
C THR A 122 2.03 13.99 13.73
N LEU A 123 1.71 13.95 12.42
CA LEU A 123 2.69 13.64 11.38
C LEU A 123 3.94 14.51 11.46
N ARG A 124 3.79 15.81 11.69
CA ARG A 124 4.91 16.78 11.75
C ARG A 124 5.90 16.45 12.85
N PHE A 125 5.42 15.92 13.95
CA PHE A 125 6.17 15.59 15.18
C PHE A 125 6.58 14.12 15.26
N LEU A 126 6.28 13.34 14.23
CA LEU A 126 6.71 11.95 14.17
C LEU A 126 8.23 11.90 14.09
N GLU A 127 8.84 11.10 14.95
CA GLU A 127 10.29 10.92 14.98
C GLU A 127 10.75 9.93 13.92
N ILE A 128 11.77 10.32 13.19
CA ILE A 128 12.44 9.54 12.15
C ILE A 128 13.96 9.65 12.33
N PRO A 129 14.76 8.70 11.84
CA PRO A 129 16.22 8.81 11.87
C PRO A 129 16.73 10.08 11.20
N ALA A 130 17.72 10.72 11.79
CA ALA A 130 18.41 11.84 11.17
C ALA A 130 19.16 11.39 9.88
N PRO A 131 19.44 12.29 8.92
CA PRO A 131 20.10 11.90 7.66
C PRO A 131 21.43 11.18 7.84
N GLU A 132 22.21 11.55 8.86
CA GLU A 132 23.47 10.91 9.22
C GLU A 132 23.32 9.49 9.79
N GLU A 133 22.13 9.10 10.17
CA GLU A 133 21.79 7.78 10.72
C GLU A 133 21.25 6.81 9.66
N ILE A 134 21.16 7.25 8.39
CA ILE A 134 20.73 6.38 7.29
C ILE A 134 21.75 5.24 7.15
N PRO A 135 21.33 3.97 7.24
CA PRO A 135 22.23 2.84 7.09
C PRO A 135 22.87 2.79 5.70
N SER A 136 24.15 2.42 5.63
CA SER A 136 24.89 2.35 4.36
C SER A 136 24.27 1.43 3.32
N TRP A 137 23.58 0.37 3.73
CA TRP A 137 22.90 -0.53 2.82
C TRP A 137 21.78 0.14 2.00
N VAL A 138 21.24 1.29 2.47
CA VAL A 138 20.19 2.03 1.74
C VAL A 138 20.71 2.48 0.38
N GLU A 139 21.96 2.86 0.26
CA GLU A 139 22.54 3.29 -1.02
C GLU A 139 22.97 2.12 -1.91
N THR A 140 23.20 0.95 -1.33
CA THR A 140 23.69 -0.23 -2.06
C THR A 140 22.58 -1.19 -2.47
N ILE A 141 21.37 -1.06 -1.88
CA ILE A 141 20.25 -1.94 -2.23
C ILE A 141 19.86 -1.79 -3.70
N GLU A 142 19.77 -2.91 -4.41
CA GLU A 142 19.20 -2.91 -5.74
C GLU A 142 17.71 -2.60 -5.66
N LEU A 143 17.31 -1.46 -6.20
CA LEU A 143 15.90 -1.20 -6.41
C LEU A 143 15.41 -2.19 -7.47
N PRO A 144 14.23 -2.81 -7.28
CA PRO A 144 13.63 -3.58 -8.36
C PRO A 144 13.68 -2.71 -9.60
N GLN A 145 14.39 -3.18 -10.64
CA GLN A 145 14.29 -2.53 -11.94
C GLN A 145 12.80 -2.35 -12.16
N GLN A 146 12.37 -1.09 -12.39
CA GLN A 146 10.98 -0.88 -12.77
C GLN A 146 10.69 -1.97 -13.76
N MET A 147 9.69 -2.78 -13.49
CA MET A 147 9.18 -3.71 -14.49
C MET A 147 8.66 -2.84 -15.63
N THR A 148 9.58 -2.29 -16.40
CA THR A 148 9.34 -1.59 -17.66
C THR A 148 8.94 -2.60 -18.75
N GLY A 149 8.95 -3.90 -18.41
CA GLY A 149 8.11 -4.80 -19.10
C GLY A 149 6.69 -4.25 -18.98
N LYS A 150 6.17 -3.62 -20.06
CA LYS A 150 4.73 -3.62 -20.29
C LYS A 150 4.31 -5.00 -19.81
N ALA A 151 3.51 -5.07 -18.72
CA ALA A 151 2.82 -6.32 -18.42
C ALA A 151 2.34 -6.76 -19.79
N LYS A 152 2.86 -7.88 -20.30
CA LYS A 152 2.34 -8.40 -21.54
C LYS A 152 0.85 -8.40 -21.28
N SER A 153 0.14 -7.47 -21.89
CA SER A 153 -1.30 -7.48 -21.91
C SER A 153 -1.56 -8.89 -22.40
N ASN A 154 -1.91 -9.78 -21.50
CA ASN A 154 -2.49 -11.04 -21.92
C ASN A 154 -3.52 -10.60 -22.92
N GLU A 155 -3.46 -11.15 -24.13
CA GLU A 155 -4.44 -10.85 -25.17
C GLU A 155 -5.77 -10.72 -24.45
N LYS A 156 -6.47 -9.58 -24.66
CA LYS A 156 -7.77 -9.39 -24.03
C LYS A 156 -8.59 -10.59 -24.46
N VAL A 157 -8.71 -11.56 -23.57
CA VAL A 157 -9.66 -12.64 -23.76
C VAL A 157 -10.99 -11.92 -23.68
N GLU A 158 -11.63 -11.75 -24.84
CA GLU A 158 -13.00 -11.27 -24.87
C GLU A 158 -13.85 -12.35 -24.22
N LEU A 159 -14.29 -12.07 -23.01
CA LEU A 159 -15.22 -12.93 -22.32
C LEU A 159 -16.55 -12.90 -23.10
N PRO A 160 -17.22 -14.05 -23.25
CA PRO A 160 -18.55 -14.09 -23.86
C PRO A 160 -19.51 -13.18 -23.07
N PRO A 161 -20.56 -12.66 -23.70
CA PRO A 161 -21.57 -11.86 -23.03
C PRO A 161 -22.12 -12.57 -21.80
N VAL A 162 -22.41 -11.82 -20.75
CA VAL A 162 -22.89 -12.36 -19.47
C VAL A 162 -24.14 -13.25 -19.65
N SER A 163 -24.97 -12.98 -20.69
CA SER A 163 -26.13 -13.79 -21.04
C SER A 163 -25.78 -15.22 -21.45
N GLU A 164 -24.54 -15.48 -21.85
CA GLU A 164 -24.05 -16.82 -22.22
C GLU A 164 -23.37 -17.55 -21.07
N TRP A 165 -23.21 -16.88 -19.92
CA TRP A 165 -22.57 -17.48 -18.77
C TRP A 165 -23.47 -18.52 -18.12
N LYS A 166 -22.89 -19.68 -17.81
CA LYS A 166 -23.58 -20.71 -17.04
C LYS A 166 -23.41 -20.46 -15.55
N VAL A 167 -24.49 -20.61 -14.82
CA VAL A 167 -24.49 -20.55 -13.35
C VAL A 167 -24.21 -21.95 -12.80
N PHE A 168 -23.25 -22.06 -11.89
CA PHE A 168 -22.92 -23.30 -11.20
C PHE A 168 -23.05 -23.07 -9.69
N LYS A 169 -23.46 -24.10 -8.96
CA LYS A 169 -23.26 -24.13 -7.51
C LYS A 169 -21.79 -24.43 -7.21
N TYR A 170 -21.27 -23.93 -6.11
CA TYR A 170 -19.90 -24.25 -5.70
C TYR A 170 -19.68 -25.77 -5.56
N THR A 171 -20.70 -26.49 -5.10
CA THR A 171 -20.69 -27.96 -4.97
C THR A 171 -20.65 -28.72 -6.29
N ASP A 172 -20.96 -28.05 -7.41
CA ASP A 172 -20.88 -28.66 -8.75
C ASP A 172 -19.42 -28.65 -9.28
N LEU A 173 -18.60 -27.76 -8.72
CA LEU A 173 -17.22 -27.52 -9.16
C LEU A 173 -16.18 -27.93 -8.13
N PHE A 174 -16.52 -27.93 -6.85
CA PHE A 174 -15.59 -28.16 -5.74
C PHE A 174 -16.18 -29.09 -4.70
N GLU A 175 -15.33 -29.94 -4.15
CA GLU A 175 -15.61 -30.63 -2.91
C GLU A 175 -15.38 -29.64 -1.75
N ILE A 176 -16.43 -29.32 -1.00
CA ILE A 176 -16.37 -28.36 0.11
C ILE A 176 -16.28 -29.13 1.41
N THR A 177 -15.17 -28.98 2.10
CA THR A 177 -14.93 -29.57 3.41
C THR A 177 -14.81 -28.51 4.49
N LYS A 178 -15.38 -28.80 5.67
CA LYS A 178 -15.21 -27.92 6.82
C LYS A 178 -13.80 -28.04 7.36
N CYS A 179 -13.19 -26.92 7.71
CA CYS A 179 -11.87 -26.90 8.33
C CYS A 179 -11.89 -27.63 9.68
N ASN A 180 -11.10 -28.68 9.80
CA ASN A 180 -10.86 -29.44 11.02
C ASN A 180 -9.35 -29.46 11.25
N GLY A 181 -8.82 -28.49 11.96
CA GLY A 181 -7.38 -28.37 12.21
C GLY A 181 -7.05 -28.03 13.65
N ILE A 182 -5.77 -28.00 13.95
CA ILE A 182 -5.26 -27.51 15.23
C ILE A 182 -5.51 -26.01 15.36
N THR A 183 -5.45 -25.50 16.57
CA THR A 183 -5.54 -24.06 16.82
C THR A 183 -4.23 -23.34 16.49
N ALA A 184 -4.27 -22.04 16.25
CA ALA A 184 -3.07 -21.22 16.04
C ALA A 184 -2.11 -21.27 17.25
N ARG A 185 -2.63 -21.49 18.47
CA ARG A 185 -1.85 -21.65 19.70
C ARG A 185 -1.03 -22.96 19.67
N GLU A 186 -1.65 -24.05 19.29
CA GLU A 186 -0.99 -25.35 19.17
C GLU A 186 0.04 -25.35 18.05
N ALA A 187 -0.30 -24.76 16.90
CA ALA A 187 0.63 -24.63 15.79
C ALA A 187 1.90 -23.82 16.15
N ARG A 188 1.79 -22.77 16.96
CA ARG A 188 2.96 -22.01 17.46
C ARG A 188 3.89 -22.80 18.37
N GLN A 189 3.37 -23.82 19.07
CA GLN A 189 4.18 -24.66 19.94
C GLN A 189 5.03 -25.69 19.17
N LYS A 190 4.74 -25.89 17.90
CA LYS A 190 5.38 -26.88 17.04
C LYS A 190 5.86 -26.23 15.73
N PRO A 191 6.91 -25.41 15.76
CA PRO A 191 7.42 -24.74 14.56
C PRO A 191 7.91 -25.75 13.51
N GLY A 192 7.75 -25.43 12.22
CA GLY A 192 8.10 -26.32 11.13
C GLY A 192 7.94 -25.69 9.76
N VAL A 193 7.67 -26.49 8.73
CA VAL A 193 7.62 -26.04 7.32
C VAL A 193 6.22 -26.11 6.68
N VAL A 194 5.25 -26.68 7.37
CA VAL A 194 3.87 -26.80 6.87
C VAL A 194 3.11 -25.51 7.17
N PRO A 195 2.54 -24.83 6.17
CA PRO A 195 1.82 -23.59 6.38
C PRO A 195 0.53 -23.82 7.16
N TYR A 196 0.35 -23.05 8.22
CA TYR A 196 -0.91 -22.96 8.96
C TYR A 196 -1.72 -21.80 8.37
N ILE A 197 -2.90 -22.11 7.81
CA ILE A 197 -3.78 -21.16 7.16
C ILE A 197 -4.83 -20.66 8.18
N GLY A 198 -5.03 -19.36 8.25
CA GLY A 198 -6.01 -18.72 9.12
C GLY A 198 -6.79 -17.62 8.39
N SER A 199 -7.78 -17.05 9.08
CA SER A 199 -8.63 -15.98 8.55
C SER A 199 -7.87 -14.66 8.48
N THR A 200 -7.03 -14.51 7.49
CA THR A 200 -6.28 -13.26 7.20
C THR A 200 -6.22 -13.01 5.70
N GLU A 201 -6.31 -11.76 5.30
CA GLU A 201 -6.16 -11.32 3.89
C GLU A 201 -4.69 -11.20 3.46
N SER A 202 -3.76 -11.30 4.42
CA SER A 202 -2.33 -11.15 4.18
C SER A 202 -1.65 -12.48 3.90
N ASN A 203 -0.53 -12.46 3.16
CA ASN A 203 0.36 -13.59 2.95
C ASN A 203 -0.36 -14.88 2.49
N ASN A 204 -1.34 -14.75 1.60
CA ASN A 204 -2.14 -15.87 1.08
C ASN A 204 -2.80 -16.71 2.21
N GLY A 205 -3.22 -16.06 3.30
CA GLY A 205 -3.81 -16.74 4.46
C GLY A 205 -2.81 -17.45 5.40
N VAL A 206 -1.52 -17.45 5.08
CA VAL A 206 -0.49 -18.12 5.91
C VAL A 206 -0.17 -17.26 7.14
N VAL A 207 -0.55 -17.75 8.31
CA VAL A 207 -0.32 -17.10 9.61
C VAL A 207 1.05 -17.48 10.20
N LEU A 208 1.44 -18.74 10.06
CA LEU A 208 2.71 -19.28 10.58
C LEU A 208 3.02 -20.62 9.89
N TYR A 209 4.19 -21.20 10.20
CA TYR A 209 4.57 -22.53 9.76
C TYR A 209 4.73 -23.46 10.96
N CYS A 210 4.24 -24.73 10.84
CA CYS A 210 4.29 -25.72 11.90
C CYS A 210 4.82 -27.06 11.38
N SER A 211 5.10 -27.99 12.31
CA SER A 211 5.59 -29.35 12.01
C SER A 211 4.48 -30.39 11.99
N GLU A 212 3.22 -29.97 12.09
CA GLU A 212 2.10 -30.91 12.02
C GLU A 212 1.93 -31.48 10.60
N LYS A 213 1.36 -32.68 10.53
CA LYS A 213 1.02 -33.30 9.25
C LYS A 213 -0.02 -32.44 8.52
N PRO A 214 0.15 -32.17 7.21
CA PRO A 214 -0.84 -31.43 6.44
C PRO A 214 -2.23 -32.10 6.51
N THR A 215 -3.25 -31.33 6.82
CA THR A 215 -4.65 -31.82 6.86
C THR A 215 -5.22 -31.88 5.44
N TYR A 216 -4.79 -30.99 4.57
CA TYR A 216 -5.25 -30.89 3.20
C TYR A 216 -4.06 -30.93 2.22
N PRO A 217 -4.23 -31.48 1.01
CA PRO A 217 -3.17 -31.47 0.00
C PRO A 217 -2.90 -30.04 -0.50
N GLY A 218 -1.76 -29.86 -1.13
CA GLY A 218 -1.50 -28.64 -1.91
C GLY A 218 -2.51 -28.47 -3.05
N ASN A 219 -2.55 -27.28 -3.65
CA ASN A 219 -3.51 -26.92 -4.71
C ASN A 219 -4.98 -26.92 -4.25
N THR A 220 -5.21 -26.55 -2.99
CA THR A 220 -6.53 -26.41 -2.38
C THR A 220 -6.87 -24.92 -2.25
N ILE A 221 -8.13 -24.55 -2.52
CA ILE A 221 -8.63 -23.16 -2.30
C ILE A 221 -9.17 -23.08 -0.88
N THR A 222 -8.73 -22.10 -0.12
CA THR A 222 -9.25 -21.80 1.22
C THR A 222 -10.11 -20.54 1.19
N ILE A 223 -11.24 -20.58 1.90
CA ILE A 223 -12.15 -19.44 2.05
C ILE A 223 -12.32 -19.17 3.55
N ALA A 224 -12.11 -17.90 3.96
CA ALA A 224 -12.24 -17.43 5.33
C ALA A 224 -13.51 -16.61 5.54
#